data_08ebaa8e14c4492c01e49dbf97e0eb1f
#
_entry.id   08ebaa8e14c4492c01e49dbf97e0eb1f
#
_cell.length_a   1.000
_cell.length_b   1.000
_cell.length_c   1.000
_cell.angle_alpha   90.00
_cell.angle_beta   90.00
_cell.angle_gamma   90.00
#
_symmetry.space_group_name_H-M   'P 1'
#
loop_
_entity.id
_entity.type
_entity.pdbx_description
1 polymer ?
#
loop_
_entity_poly.entity_id
_entity_poly.type
_entity_poly.pdbx_seq_one_letter_code
_entity_poly.pdbx_strand_id
1 'polypeptide(L)'
;DKVDPNGKYVFYSHGKIVEGKHTNPISPRWGEYDFPEVKKAISSNNYNLIAYHRPQNANPKTFALKLSGDVKKLITLGVKSQNITLLGFSRGGEITILASRNLQNPEIDIILLASCAKFIDNNELFKVYGNVYSIYETSDMVGSCQFLIDQSSNVSSFNEIFISTGKEHGA
;
A
#
# COMPACT_ATOMS: atom_id res chain seq x y z
N ASP A 1 -19.15 -2.54 13.34
CA ASP A 1 -19.52 -3.81 12.71
C ASP A 1 -18.68 -4.93 13.30
N LYS A 2 -19.28 -6.11 13.43
CA LYS A 2 -18.61 -7.29 13.99
C LYS A 2 -17.63 -7.82 12.93
N VAL A 3 -16.37 -8.09 13.34
CA VAL A 3 -15.38 -8.72 12.46
C VAL A 3 -15.80 -10.14 12.12
N ASP A 4 -15.79 -10.49 10.83
CA ASP A 4 -15.97 -11.87 10.36
C ASP A 4 -14.59 -12.54 10.28
N PRO A 5 -14.31 -13.58 11.09
CA PRO A 5 -13.04 -14.30 11.05
C PRO A 5 -12.73 -14.98 9.71
N ASN A 6 -13.76 -15.29 8.92
CA ASN A 6 -13.63 -15.91 7.61
C ASN A 6 -13.62 -14.88 6.47
N GLY A 7 -13.85 -13.60 6.78
CA GLY A 7 -13.85 -12.51 5.82
C GLY A 7 -12.45 -12.21 5.28
N LYS A 8 -12.42 -11.61 4.09
CA LYS A 8 -11.22 -11.02 3.51
C LYS A 8 -11.20 -9.51 3.76
N TYR A 9 -10.02 -8.95 3.99
CA TYR A 9 -9.82 -7.55 4.35
C TYR A 9 -8.71 -6.94 3.50
N VAL A 10 -9.00 -5.79 2.90
CA VAL A 10 -8.05 -5.01 2.13
C VAL A 10 -7.89 -3.66 2.79
N PHE A 11 -6.67 -3.30 3.19
CA PHE A 11 -6.32 -1.99 3.70
C PHE A 11 -5.71 -1.17 2.57
N TYR A 12 -6.32 -0.04 2.24
CA TYR A 12 -5.81 0.87 1.23
C TYR A 12 -5.21 2.13 1.85
N SER A 13 -3.96 2.41 1.49
CA SER A 13 -3.22 3.60 1.86
C SER A 13 -2.97 4.48 0.64
N HIS A 14 -3.59 5.67 0.60
CA HIS A 14 -3.53 6.61 -0.51
C HIS A 14 -2.18 7.35 -0.63
N GLY A 15 -1.94 8.02 -1.76
CA GLY A 15 -0.77 8.87 -1.99
C GLY A 15 -0.77 10.15 -1.15
N LYS A 16 0.38 10.86 -1.13
CA LYS A 16 0.55 12.09 -0.34
C LYS A 16 -0.40 13.22 -0.76
N ILE A 17 -0.74 13.30 -2.04
CA ILE A 17 -1.59 14.37 -2.57
C ILE A 17 -2.98 14.43 -1.92
N VAL A 18 -3.48 13.31 -1.41
CA VAL A 18 -4.80 13.21 -0.75
C VAL A 18 -4.74 13.57 0.73
N GLU A 19 -3.56 13.76 1.31
CA GLU A 19 -3.45 14.15 2.72
C GLU A 19 -4.09 15.51 2.98
N GLY A 20 -4.88 15.62 4.05
CA GLY A 20 -5.53 16.85 4.45
C GLY A 20 -7.05 16.80 4.34
N LYS A 21 -7.68 17.93 4.00
CA LYS A 21 -9.15 18.07 4.03
C LYS A 21 -9.82 17.69 2.71
N HIS A 22 -9.10 17.73 1.60
CA HIS A 22 -9.67 17.54 0.26
C HIS A 22 -9.52 16.11 -0.20
N THR A 23 -10.60 15.51 -0.67
CA THR A 23 -10.61 14.15 -1.21
C THR A 23 -10.36 14.10 -2.71
N ASN A 24 -10.43 15.24 -3.39
CA ASN A 24 -10.25 15.38 -4.84
C ASN A 24 -9.20 16.46 -5.15
N PRO A 25 -7.94 16.29 -4.70
CA PRO A 25 -6.89 17.25 -4.99
C PRO A 25 -6.49 17.23 -6.46
N ILE A 26 -6.09 18.38 -7.00
CA ILE A 26 -5.63 18.53 -8.37
C ILE A 26 -4.12 18.72 -8.37
N SER A 27 -3.40 17.81 -9.03
CA SER A 27 -1.99 17.99 -9.31
C SER A 27 -1.82 18.86 -10.55
N PRO A 28 -0.96 19.90 -10.52
CA PRO A 28 -0.65 20.67 -11.72
C PRO A 28 -0.04 19.83 -12.86
N ARG A 29 0.61 18.72 -12.53
CA ARG A 29 1.29 17.84 -13.51
C ARG A 29 0.44 16.66 -13.94
N TRP A 30 -0.30 16.03 -13.01
CA TRP A 30 -0.97 14.75 -13.25
C TRP A 30 -2.49 14.82 -13.22
N GLY A 31 -3.07 16.00 -12.98
CA GLY A 31 -4.51 16.18 -12.95
C GLY A 31 -5.17 15.85 -11.62
N GLU A 32 -6.47 15.62 -11.66
CA GLU A 32 -7.27 15.32 -10.46
C GLU A 32 -7.01 13.90 -9.95
N TYR A 33 -6.88 13.78 -8.63
CA TYR A 33 -6.91 12.50 -7.93
C TYR A 33 -8.23 12.37 -7.18
N ASP A 34 -9.15 11.61 -7.74
CA ASP A 34 -10.48 11.37 -7.15
C ASP A 34 -10.44 10.19 -6.17
N PHE A 35 -10.15 10.47 -4.89
CA PHE A 35 -10.06 9.45 -3.85
C PHE A 35 -11.38 8.68 -3.63
N PRO A 36 -12.57 9.30 -3.64
CA PRO A 36 -13.84 8.58 -3.63
C PRO A 36 -13.98 7.58 -4.79
N GLU A 37 -13.68 7.98 -6.02
CA GLU A 37 -13.77 7.08 -7.18
C GLU A 37 -12.71 5.98 -7.13
N VAL A 38 -11.49 6.25 -6.67
CA VAL A 38 -10.48 5.21 -6.43
C VAL A 38 -10.99 4.18 -5.43
N LYS A 39 -11.56 4.62 -4.30
CA LYS A 39 -12.15 3.69 -3.31
C LYS A 39 -13.27 2.85 -3.91
N LYS A 40 -14.12 3.44 -4.72
CA LYS A 40 -15.20 2.75 -5.43
C LYS A 40 -14.65 1.72 -6.42
N ALA A 41 -13.64 2.09 -7.20
CA ALA A 41 -13.01 1.23 -8.19
C ALA A 41 -12.33 0.00 -7.57
N ILE A 42 -11.73 0.15 -6.37
CA ILE A 42 -11.10 -0.95 -5.64
C ILE A 42 -12.04 -1.66 -4.66
N SER A 43 -13.31 -1.25 -4.56
CA SER A 43 -14.30 -1.93 -3.71
C SER A 43 -14.83 -3.19 -4.37
N SER A 44 -15.15 -4.20 -3.56
CA SER A 44 -15.73 -5.46 -4.01
C SER A 44 -16.62 -6.06 -2.92
N ASN A 45 -17.61 -6.83 -3.34
CA ASN A 45 -18.41 -7.64 -2.42
C ASN A 45 -17.66 -8.87 -1.84
N ASN A 46 -16.46 -9.15 -2.36
CA ASN A 46 -15.65 -10.29 -1.97
C ASN A 46 -14.70 -10.02 -0.80
N TYR A 47 -14.59 -8.76 -0.38
CA TYR A 47 -13.74 -8.36 0.75
C TYR A 47 -14.20 -7.04 1.39
N ASN A 48 -13.75 -6.82 2.60
CA ASN A 48 -13.98 -5.58 3.34
C ASN A 48 -12.84 -4.60 3.05
N LEU A 49 -13.15 -3.46 2.43
CA LEU A 49 -12.18 -2.40 2.17
C LEU A 49 -12.09 -1.45 3.36
N ILE A 50 -10.87 -1.23 3.87
CA ILE A 50 -10.55 -0.26 4.91
C ILE A 50 -9.59 0.75 4.31
N ALA A 51 -10.05 1.98 4.11
CA ALA A 51 -9.27 3.06 3.51
C ALA A 51 -9.20 4.25 4.49
N TYR A 52 -8.01 4.54 5.00
CA TYR A 52 -7.79 5.69 5.85
C TYR A 52 -7.66 6.97 5.00
N HIS A 53 -8.22 8.08 5.49
CA HIS A 53 -7.90 9.40 4.97
C HIS A 53 -6.95 10.09 5.94
N ARG A 54 -5.68 10.20 5.56
CA ARG A 54 -4.64 10.76 6.43
C ARG A 54 -4.72 12.29 6.53
N PRO A 55 -4.42 12.87 7.71
CA PRO A 55 -4.27 14.31 7.84
C PRO A 55 -3.07 14.82 7.04
N GLN A 56 -3.04 16.13 6.80
CA GLN A 56 -1.92 16.78 6.11
C GLN A 56 -0.61 16.57 6.89
N ASN A 57 0.48 16.28 6.16
CA ASN A 57 1.81 16.02 6.72
C ASN A 57 1.84 14.84 7.71
N ALA A 58 1.00 13.84 7.48
CA ALA A 58 1.00 12.61 8.27
C ALA A 58 2.38 11.95 8.29
N ASN A 59 2.83 11.55 9.48
CA ASN A 59 4.10 10.83 9.61
C ASN A 59 3.95 9.38 9.13
N PRO A 60 4.70 8.92 8.12
CA PRO A 60 4.56 7.58 7.56
C PRO A 60 4.79 6.47 8.59
N LYS A 61 5.76 6.63 9.50
CA LYS A 61 6.06 5.63 10.53
C LYS A 61 4.91 5.48 11.52
N THR A 62 4.31 6.60 11.93
CA THR A 62 3.15 6.61 12.84
C THR A 62 1.95 5.93 12.19
N PHE A 63 1.68 6.21 10.91
CA PHE A 63 0.61 5.54 10.17
C PHE A 63 0.89 4.07 9.91
N ALA A 64 2.14 3.69 9.67
CA ALA A 64 2.53 2.29 9.57
C ALA A 64 2.30 1.51 10.87
N LEU A 65 2.57 2.13 12.03
CA LEU A 65 2.26 1.54 13.33
C LEU A 65 0.76 1.36 13.53
N LYS A 66 -0.05 2.38 13.14
CA LYS A 66 -1.50 2.27 13.18
C LYS A 66 -2.00 1.13 12.30
N LEU A 67 -1.57 1.08 11.04
CA LEU A 67 -1.95 0.05 10.07
C LEU A 67 -1.59 -1.35 10.58
N SER A 68 -0.35 -1.56 11.03
CA SER A 68 0.07 -2.84 11.57
C SER A 68 -0.69 -3.22 12.85
N GLY A 69 -1.04 -2.25 13.68
CA GLY A 69 -1.88 -2.47 14.87
C GLY A 69 -3.28 -2.92 14.52
N ASP A 70 -3.92 -2.32 13.52
CA ASP A 70 -5.26 -2.68 13.06
C ASP A 70 -5.25 -4.10 12.41
N VAL A 71 -4.20 -4.45 11.67
CA VAL A 71 -4.00 -5.80 11.13
C VAL A 71 -3.85 -6.82 12.24
N LYS A 72 -2.99 -6.56 13.24
CA LYS A 72 -2.82 -7.45 14.41
C LYS A 72 -4.14 -7.69 15.15
N LYS A 73 -4.96 -6.64 15.27
CA LYS A 73 -6.28 -6.75 15.88
C LYS A 73 -7.19 -7.70 15.10
N LEU A 74 -7.22 -7.64 13.77
CA LEU A 74 -7.98 -8.58 12.94
C LEU A 74 -7.51 -10.03 13.18
N ILE A 75 -6.19 -10.25 13.18
CA ILE A 75 -5.60 -11.56 13.42
C ILE A 75 -5.99 -12.09 14.82
N THR A 76 -5.93 -11.25 15.84
CA THR A 76 -6.36 -11.59 17.21
C THR A 76 -7.86 -11.96 17.28
N LEU A 77 -8.68 -11.37 16.40
CA LEU A 77 -10.10 -11.67 16.28
C LEU A 77 -10.39 -12.90 15.39
N GLY A 78 -9.36 -13.62 14.97
CA GLY A 78 -9.47 -14.90 14.26
C GLY A 78 -9.36 -14.80 12.74
N VAL A 79 -9.13 -13.62 12.16
CA VAL A 79 -8.92 -13.48 10.70
C VAL A 79 -7.57 -14.11 10.34
N LYS A 80 -7.57 -14.99 9.35
CA LYS A 80 -6.36 -15.63 8.85
C LYS A 80 -5.49 -14.61 8.09
N SER A 81 -4.17 -14.67 8.27
CA SER A 81 -3.22 -13.74 7.63
C SER A 81 -3.35 -13.75 6.10
N GLN A 82 -3.56 -14.90 5.47
CA GLN A 82 -3.77 -15.03 4.03
C GLN A 82 -5.07 -14.39 3.51
N ASN A 83 -5.96 -13.96 4.39
CA ASN A 83 -7.16 -13.19 4.06
C ASN A 83 -6.97 -11.68 4.20
N ILE A 84 -5.75 -11.22 4.44
CA ILE A 84 -5.42 -9.81 4.63
C ILE A 84 -4.49 -9.34 3.52
N THR A 85 -4.87 -8.23 2.90
CA THR A 85 -4.08 -7.55 1.87
C THR A 85 -3.81 -6.11 2.28
N LEU A 86 -2.56 -5.66 2.16
CA LEU A 86 -2.17 -4.26 2.31
C LEU A 86 -1.86 -3.70 0.93
N LEU A 87 -2.60 -2.68 0.52
CA LEU A 87 -2.50 -2.02 -0.77
C LEU A 87 -2.08 -0.56 -0.57
N GLY A 88 -1.00 -0.14 -1.19
CA GLY A 88 -0.52 1.22 -1.09
C GLY A 88 -0.15 1.85 -2.43
N PHE A 89 -0.48 3.12 -2.60
CA PHE A 89 -0.08 3.94 -3.73
C PHE A 89 0.91 5.03 -3.28
N SER A 90 2.07 5.12 -3.95
CA SER A 90 3.09 6.15 -3.71
C SER A 90 3.47 6.25 -2.22
N ARG A 91 3.21 7.37 -1.53
CA ARG A 91 3.40 7.53 -0.07
C ARG A 91 2.65 6.45 0.73
N GLY A 92 1.49 6.03 0.25
CA GLY A 92 0.75 4.92 0.85
C GLY A 92 1.48 3.59 0.72
N GLY A 93 2.26 3.39 -0.34
CA GLY A 93 3.14 2.24 -0.50
C GLY A 93 4.31 2.24 0.48
N GLU A 94 4.92 3.41 0.74
CA GLU A 94 5.93 3.57 1.80
C GLU A 94 5.38 3.12 3.16
N ILE A 95 4.17 3.57 3.51
CA ILE A 95 3.49 3.17 4.74
C ILE A 95 3.22 1.66 4.76
N THR A 96 2.79 1.09 3.64
CA THR A 96 2.53 -0.35 3.48
C THR A 96 3.80 -1.18 3.69
N ILE A 97 4.93 -0.76 3.12
CA ILE A 97 6.23 -1.43 3.32
C ILE A 97 6.64 -1.40 4.80
N LEU A 98 6.56 -0.24 5.44
CA LEU A 98 6.88 -0.09 6.86
C LEU A 98 5.94 -0.93 7.76
N ALA A 99 4.65 -1.00 7.44
CA ALA A 99 3.69 -1.84 8.16
C ALA A 99 4.01 -3.34 7.99
N SER A 100 4.35 -3.78 6.79
CA SER A 100 4.81 -5.14 6.51
C SER A 100 6.03 -5.50 7.37
N ARG A 101 7.01 -4.60 7.48
CA ARG A 101 8.17 -4.77 8.35
C ARG A 101 7.77 -4.89 9.83
N ASN A 102 6.81 -4.10 10.29
CA ASN A 102 6.32 -4.18 11.67
C ASN A 102 5.58 -5.48 11.96
N LEU A 103 4.91 -6.06 10.95
CA LEU A 103 4.14 -7.30 11.07
C LEU A 103 5.01 -8.54 10.98
N GLN A 104 6.03 -8.53 10.12
CA GLN A 104 6.90 -9.68 9.83
C GLN A 104 6.12 -10.97 9.52
N ASN A 105 5.01 -10.83 8.80
CA ASN A 105 4.10 -11.93 8.52
C ASN A 105 4.28 -12.42 7.07
N PRO A 106 4.64 -13.71 6.86
CA PRO A 106 4.93 -14.24 5.52
C PRO A 106 3.69 -14.51 4.67
N GLU A 107 2.49 -14.47 5.24
CA GLU A 107 1.25 -14.88 4.57
C GLU A 107 0.38 -13.70 4.09
N ILE A 108 0.71 -12.47 4.50
CA ILE A 108 -0.03 -11.27 4.10
C ILE A 108 0.35 -10.88 2.68
N ASP A 109 -0.65 -10.52 1.87
CA ASP A 109 -0.44 -9.96 0.54
C ASP A 109 -0.12 -8.47 0.62
N ILE A 110 0.95 -8.05 -0.06
CA ILE A 110 1.43 -6.68 -0.12
C ILE A 110 1.37 -6.20 -1.57
N ILE A 111 0.52 -5.23 -1.87
CA ILE A 111 0.38 -4.66 -3.22
C ILE A 111 0.92 -3.23 -3.23
N LEU A 112 1.90 -2.98 -4.07
CA LEU A 112 2.62 -1.72 -4.19
C LEU A 112 2.36 -1.09 -5.56
N LEU A 113 1.66 0.05 -5.57
CA LEU A 113 1.38 0.81 -6.79
C LEU A 113 2.30 2.05 -6.80
N ALA A 114 3.20 2.14 -7.76
CA ALA A 114 4.16 3.24 -7.90
C ALA A 114 4.81 3.66 -6.57
N SER A 115 5.36 2.69 -5.83
CA SER A 115 5.72 2.87 -4.42
C SER A 115 7.22 2.87 -4.13
N CYS A 116 8.04 2.30 -5.01
CA CYS A 116 9.46 2.09 -4.76
C CYS A 116 10.32 3.27 -5.24
N ALA A 117 10.21 4.39 -4.52
CA ALA A 117 11.01 5.57 -4.77
C ALA A 117 12.49 5.35 -4.37
N LYS A 118 13.40 6.07 -5.02
CA LYS A 118 14.85 5.90 -4.87
C LYS A 118 15.36 6.01 -3.42
N PHE A 119 14.72 6.82 -2.58
CA PHE A 119 15.15 6.96 -1.17
C PHE A 119 14.95 5.70 -0.33
N ILE A 120 14.18 4.73 -0.83
CA ILE A 120 13.96 3.42 -0.20
C ILE A 120 15.15 2.49 -0.44
N ASP A 121 15.87 2.71 -1.55
CA ASP A 121 17.03 1.89 -1.92
C ASP A 121 18.14 1.99 -0.88
N ASN A 122 18.72 0.85 -0.52
CA ASN A 122 19.77 0.74 0.50
C ASN A 122 19.41 1.35 1.87
N ASN A 123 18.13 1.44 2.18
CA ASN A 123 17.63 1.98 3.44
C ASN A 123 17.12 0.83 4.33
N GLU A 124 17.81 0.59 5.44
CA GLU A 124 17.52 -0.49 6.38
C GLU A 124 16.13 -0.42 7.04
N LEU A 125 15.47 0.74 6.99
CA LEU A 125 14.09 0.88 7.46
C LEU A 125 13.08 0.20 6.53
N PHE A 126 13.44 0.03 5.24
CA PHE A 126 12.55 -0.52 4.23
C PHE A 126 12.92 -1.96 3.90
N LYS A 127 12.30 -2.86 4.62
CA LYS A 127 12.29 -4.31 4.37
C LYS A 127 10.84 -4.73 4.22
N VAL A 128 10.54 -5.56 3.24
CA VAL A 128 9.19 -6.07 2.99
C VAL A 128 9.10 -7.56 3.32
N TYR A 129 7.94 -7.98 3.79
CA TYR A 129 7.59 -9.35 4.15
C TYR A 129 6.32 -9.76 3.43
N GLY A 130 6.11 -11.05 3.23
CA GLY A 130 4.88 -11.59 2.67
C GLY A 130 4.92 -11.79 1.17
N ASN A 131 3.73 -11.89 0.57
CA ASN A 131 3.56 -12.04 -0.87
C ASN A 131 3.48 -10.66 -1.51
N VAL A 132 4.50 -10.27 -2.28
CA VAL A 132 4.63 -8.92 -2.82
C VAL A 132 4.22 -8.87 -4.28
N TYR A 133 3.35 -7.92 -4.60
CA TYR A 133 2.92 -7.55 -5.94
C TYR A 133 3.27 -6.10 -6.18
N SER A 134 3.94 -5.80 -7.27
CA SER A 134 4.30 -4.43 -7.65
C SER A 134 3.73 -4.09 -9.02
N ILE A 135 3.15 -2.90 -9.13
CA ILE A 135 2.69 -2.33 -10.40
C ILE A 135 3.28 -0.94 -10.53
N TYR A 136 4.00 -0.68 -11.63
CA TYR A 136 4.56 0.63 -11.92
C TYR A 136 4.37 1.04 -13.38
N GLU A 137 4.48 2.32 -13.68
CA GLU A 137 4.38 2.90 -15.01
C GLU A 137 5.79 3.18 -15.55
N THR A 138 6.06 2.79 -16.80
CA THR A 138 7.42 2.82 -17.37
C THR A 138 7.98 4.23 -17.56
N SER A 139 7.14 5.24 -17.69
CA SER A 139 7.56 6.64 -17.78
C SER A 139 7.66 7.35 -16.42
N ASP A 140 7.23 6.68 -15.32
CA ASP A 140 7.35 7.22 -13.96
C ASP A 140 8.80 7.13 -13.47
N MET A 141 9.24 8.12 -12.70
CA MET A 141 10.51 8.08 -11.98
C MET A 141 10.49 7.05 -10.83
N VAL A 142 9.30 6.71 -10.33
CA VAL A 142 9.08 5.64 -9.35
C VAL A 142 8.85 4.34 -10.13
N GLY A 143 9.91 3.56 -10.28
CA GLY A 143 9.90 2.37 -11.12
C GLY A 143 9.77 1.07 -10.33
N SER A 144 10.49 0.06 -10.81
CA SER A 144 10.50 -1.30 -10.27
C SER A 144 10.81 -1.36 -8.76
N CYS A 145 10.16 -2.29 -8.07
CA CYS A 145 10.44 -2.65 -6.68
C CYS A 145 11.51 -3.74 -6.52
N GLN A 146 12.22 -4.14 -7.59
CA GLN A 146 13.21 -5.22 -7.51
C GLN A 146 14.27 -4.98 -6.43
N PHE A 147 14.78 -3.74 -6.30
CA PHE A 147 15.78 -3.43 -5.28
C PHE A 147 15.25 -3.62 -3.84
N LEU A 148 13.95 -3.34 -3.61
CA LEU A 148 13.31 -3.59 -2.31
C LEU A 148 13.29 -5.09 -1.99
N ILE A 149 13.02 -5.91 -2.99
CA ILE A 149 13.03 -7.37 -2.85
C ILE A 149 14.47 -7.87 -2.57
N ASP A 150 15.44 -7.36 -3.32
CA ASP A 150 16.85 -7.75 -3.19
C ASP A 150 17.43 -7.39 -1.81
N GLN A 151 17.00 -6.27 -1.23
CA GLN A 151 17.42 -5.85 0.12
C GLN A 151 16.59 -6.48 1.26
N SER A 152 15.54 -7.26 0.94
CA SER A 152 14.66 -7.90 1.91
C SER A 152 14.97 -9.40 2.00
N SER A 153 14.97 -9.97 3.23
CA SER A 153 15.37 -11.37 3.45
C SER A 153 14.18 -12.34 3.58
N ASN A 154 12.95 -11.83 3.70
CA ASN A 154 11.78 -12.60 4.11
C ASN A 154 10.57 -12.38 3.18
N VAL A 155 10.81 -12.22 1.88
CA VAL A 155 9.77 -12.17 0.86
C VAL A 155 9.35 -13.59 0.53
N SER A 156 8.05 -13.88 0.64
CA SER A 156 7.49 -15.20 0.34
C SER A 156 7.34 -15.44 -1.15
N SER A 157 6.89 -14.40 -1.88
CA SER A 157 6.78 -14.39 -3.34
C SER A 157 6.85 -12.96 -3.88
N PHE A 158 7.26 -12.80 -5.14
CA PHE A 158 7.29 -11.51 -5.82
C PHE A 158 6.78 -11.63 -7.24
N ASN A 159 5.82 -10.78 -7.57
CA ASN A 159 5.27 -10.61 -8.92
C ASN A 159 5.26 -9.13 -9.25
N GLU A 160 5.78 -8.75 -10.40
CA GLU A 160 5.81 -7.37 -10.86
C GLU A 160 5.24 -7.22 -12.26
N ILE A 161 4.37 -6.22 -12.44
CA ILE A 161 3.81 -5.82 -13.73
C ILE A 161 4.18 -4.36 -13.98
N PHE A 162 4.43 -4.02 -15.23
CA PHE A 162 4.54 -2.63 -15.66
C PHE A 162 3.43 -2.27 -16.63
N ILE A 163 3.02 -1.02 -16.63
CA ILE A 163 2.11 -0.43 -17.59
C ILE A 163 2.83 0.68 -18.36
N SER A 164 2.37 0.97 -19.58
CA SER A 164 2.99 1.96 -20.46
C SER A 164 1.92 2.90 -21.01
N THR A 165 1.49 3.83 -20.19
CA THR A 165 0.44 4.80 -20.55
C THR A 165 1.02 6.16 -20.96
N GLY A 166 2.28 6.42 -20.63
CA GLY A 166 2.92 7.73 -20.80
C GLY A 166 2.44 8.79 -19.80
N LYS A 167 1.63 8.40 -18.80
CA LYS A 167 1.06 9.33 -17.80
C LYS A 167 1.91 9.48 -16.54
N GLU A 168 3.08 8.87 -16.51
CA GLU A 168 4.00 8.91 -15.37
C GLU A 168 3.31 8.49 -14.06
N HIS A 169 3.51 9.25 -12.98
CA HIS A 169 2.92 8.99 -11.65
C HIS A 169 1.41 9.22 -11.58
N GLY A 170 0.79 9.72 -12.65
CA GLY A 170 -0.64 9.94 -12.78
C GLY A 170 -1.37 8.83 -13.56
N ALA A 171 -0.72 7.71 -13.81
CA ALA A 171 -1.29 6.58 -14.56
C ALA A 171 -2.38 5.83 -13.80
#